data_764cde9c5d8c6056dfff21f422b9aa47
#
_entry.id   764cde9c5d8c6056dfff21f422b9aa47
#
_cell.length_a   1.000
_cell.length_b   1.000
_cell.length_c   1.000
_cell.angle_alpha   90.00
_cell.angle_beta   90.00
_cell.angle_gamma   90.00
#
_symmetry.space_group_name_H-M   'P 1'
#
loop_
_entity.id
_entity.type
_entity.pdbx_description
1 polymer ?
#
loop_
_entity_poly.entity_id
_entity_poly.type
_entity_poly.pdbx_seq_one_letter_code
_entity_poly.pdbx_strand_id
1 'polypeptide(L)'
;MKRIYVWMLVALVSCSQMVFTSCSSSDDEPDLQPESTQQLVITGDAAVEWTRNHLDSLVNVYLADCGNKVDPDASRALLSCIGYTGLNVIDYLAAGDLIDSVAFVRLMDRAVETGNKTIVYTMGMSGCGKSTGLRNNPTLQKQANEAGVVYDAAFFTTDDFDKLVKKSNDKGLTPTLVYVYNDAETGFSNCVSRLITTNRVVPYPTYVMFYPFYKGRVEYMEEHYPDMTIHCLDNNHNSGGVEVSKEEAKKWDYTMDADMQNKLYKIMWQFILSGDMTDEQITAVQKPERM
;
A
#
# COMPACT_ATOMS: atom_id res chain seq x y z
N MET A 1 -24.78 2.20 2.42
CA MET A 1 -24.73 3.50 3.08
C MET A 1 -23.28 3.96 3.40
N LYS A 2 -22.26 3.67 2.55
CA LYS A 2 -20.84 4.03 2.80
C LYS A 2 -20.23 4.99 1.74
N ARG A 3 -21.03 5.52 0.81
CA ARG A 3 -20.54 6.41 -0.27
C ARG A 3 -20.79 7.91 -0.06
N ILE A 4 -21.43 8.30 1.03
CA ILE A 4 -21.87 9.71 1.24
C ILE A 4 -20.80 10.54 1.98
N TYR A 5 -19.89 9.92 2.72
CA TYR A 5 -18.93 10.65 3.55
C TYR A 5 -17.71 11.22 2.80
N VAL A 6 -17.33 10.64 1.67
CA VAL A 6 -16.17 11.13 0.89
C VAL A 6 -16.43 12.51 0.28
N TRP A 7 -17.69 12.85 -0.03
CA TRP A 7 -18.05 14.16 -0.61
C TRP A 7 -18.15 15.30 0.41
N MET A 8 -18.32 14.97 1.69
CA MET A 8 -18.42 16.02 2.73
C MET A 8 -17.06 16.61 3.15
N LEU A 9 -15.97 15.87 3.01
CA LEU A 9 -14.63 16.37 3.39
C LEU A 9 -14.00 17.30 2.35
N VAL A 10 -14.36 17.17 1.09
CA VAL A 10 -13.94 18.09 0.02
C VAL A 10 -14.58 19.48 0.20
N ALA A 11 -15.75 19.56 0.83
CA ALA A 11 -16.47 20.82 1.05
C ALA A 11 -15.90 21.68 2.21
N LEU A 12 -15.10 21.11 3.11
CA LEU A 12 -14.59 21.83 4.29
C LEU A 12 -13.25 22.55 4.08
N VAL A 13 -12.52 22.26 3.02
CA VAL A 13 -11.26 22.95 2.69
C VAL A 13 -11.49 24.17 1.79
N SER A 14 -12.67 24.33 1.20
CA SER A 14 -12.98 25.42 0.27
C SER A 14 -13.59 26.70 0.89
N CYS A 15 -13.72 26.78 2.22
CA CYS A 15 -14.36 27.89 2.92
C CYS A 15 -13.38 28.83 3.65
N SER A 16 -12.36 29.37 2.96
CA SER A 16 -11.66 30.56 3.47
C SER A 16 -11.19 31.47 2.35
N GLN A 17 -12.14 31.93 1.51
CA GLN A 17 -11.92 33.12 0.73
C GLN A 17 -13.05 34.08 1.04
N MET A 18 -12.74 35.10 1.84
CA MET A 18 -13.62 36.27 2.05
C MET A 18 -13.70 37.05 0.75
N VAL A 19 -14.86 37.06 0.15
CA VAL A 19 -15.19 37.91 -0.99
C VAL A 19 -15.64 39.28 -0.47
N PHE A 20 -14.88 40.32 -0.74
CA PHE A 20 -15.37 41.68 -0.63
C PHE A 20 -16.19 42.00 -1.89
N THR A 21 -17.50 42.11 -1.75
CA THR A 21 -18.39 42.57 -2.79
C THR A 21 -18.46 44.09 -2.74
N SER A 22 -17.99 44.74 -3.80
CA SER A 22 -18.33 46.14 -4.13
C SER A 22 -19.41 46.12 -5.19
N CYS A 23 -20.57 46.70 -4.90
CA CYS A 23 -21.64 46.88 -5.85
C CYS A 23 -21.33 47.98 -6.89
N SER A 24 -21.40 47.65 -8.17
CA SER A 24 -21.77 48.60 -9.20
C SER A 24 -22.48 47.89 -10.35
N SER A 25 -23.63 48.41 -10.72
CA SER A 25 -24.53 47.93 -11.77
C SER A 25 -23.98 48.24 -13.16
N SER A 26 -23.93 47.25 -14.05
CA SER A 26 -24.16 47.41 -15.51
C SER A 26 -24.32 46.02 -16.13
N ASP A 27 -25.38 45.88 -16.92
CA ASP A 27 -25.77 44.69 -17.68
C ASP A 27 -24.74 44.38 -18.77
N ASP A 28 -24.00 43.29 -18.60
CA ASP A 28 -23.35 42.46 -19.63
C ASP A 28 -23.02 41.14 -18.94
N GLU A 29 -23.75 40.07 -19.26
CA GLU A 29 -23.44 38.74 -18.83
C GLU A 29 -22.13 38.28 -19.52
N PRO A 30 -21.00 38.15 -18.81
CA PRO A 30 -19.88 37.38 -19.35
C PRO A 30 -20.16 35.89 -19.20
N ASP A 31 -20.06 35.18 -20.32
CA ASP A 31 -20.02 33.73 -20.43
C ASP A 31 -18.93 33.20 -19.47
N LEU A 32 -19.32 32.88 -18.24
CA LEU A 32 -18.45 32.30 -17.22
C LEU A 32 -18.19 30.84 -17.63
N GLN A 33 -17.20 30.65 -18.49
CA GLN A 33 -16.57 29.33 -18.58
C GLN A 33 -16.09 28.97 -17.17
N PRO A 34 -16.39 27.72 -16.66
CA PRO A 34 -15.88 27.30 -15.36
C PRO A 34 -14.36 27.36 -15.42
N GLU A 35 -13.76 28.25 -14.62
CA GLU A 35 -12.32 28.26 -14.40
C GLU A 35 -11.92 26.81 -14.05
N SER A 36 -11.09 26.21 -14.88
CA SER A 36 -10.48 24.92 -14.58
C SER A 36 -9.68 25.12 -13.29
N THR A 37 -10.20 24.63 -12.18
CA THR A 37 -9.47 24.57 -10.92
C THR A 37 -8.26 23.70 -11.20
N GLN A 38 -7.10 24.31 -11.48
CA GLN A 38 -5.85 23.58 -11.63
C GLN A 38 -5.63 22.83 -10.32
N GLN A 39 -5.71 21.51 -10.39
CA GLN A 39 -5.41 20.66 -9.24
C GLN A 39 -3.97 20.95 -8.81
N LEU A 40 -3.79 21.29 -7.54
CA LEU A 40 -2.48 21.54 -6.98
C LEU A 40 -1.66 20.25 -7.05
N VAL A 41 -0.56 20.26 -7.80
CA VAL A 41 0.37 19.11 -7.88
C VAL A 41 1.64 19.45 -7.11
N ILE A 42 1.88 18.73 -6.02
CA ILE A 42 3.06 18.87 -5.16
C ILE A 42 3.72 17.50 -5.07
N THR A 43 5.01 17.38 -5.37
CA THR A 43 5.73 16.10 -5.43
C THR A 43 7.04 16.14 -4.64
N GLY A 44 7.64 14.98 -4.36
CA GLY A 44 8.94 14.85 -3.71
C GLY A 44 9.00 15.52 -2.33
N ASP A 45 10.08 16.27 -2.06
CA ASP A 45 10.29 16.93 -0.77
C ASP A 45 9.17 17.93 -0.41
N ALA A 46 8.61 18.60 -1.40
CA ALA A 46 7.49 19.51 -1.18
C ALA A 46 6.22 18.76 -0.73
N ALA A 47 5.98 17.53 -1.23
CA ALA A 47 4.89 16.67 -0.75
C ALA A 47 5.11 16.23 0.69
N VAL A 48 6.36 15.90 1.06
CA VAL A 48 6.72 15.54 2.45
C VAL A 48 6.46 16.72 3.39
N GLU A 49 6.88 17.93 3.01
CA GLU A 49 6.68 19.13 3.81
C GLU A 49 5.19 19.49 3.97
N TRP A 50 4.43 19.40 2.87
CA TRP A 50 2.99 19.59 2.91
C TRP A 50 2.32 18.55 3.84
N THR A 51 2.72 17.28 3.73
CA THR A 51 2.22 16.20 4.59
C THR A 51 2.55 16.46 6.05
N ARG A 52 3.78 16.92 6.37
CA ARG A 52 4.20 17.25 7.73
C ARG A 52 3.31 18.33 8.34
N ASN A 53 2.98 19.37 7.57
CA ASN A 53 2.12 20.45 8.03
C ASN A 53 0.66 20.04 8.23
N HIS A 54 0.20 18.92 7.63
CA HIS A 54 -1.16 18.42 7.74
C HIS A 54 -1.24 17.05 8.46
N LEU A 55 -0.16 16.60 9.07
CA LEU A 55 0.05 15.22 9.52
C LEU A 55 -1.03 14.73 10.49
N ASP A 56 -1.36 15.52 11.50
CA ASP A 56 -2.37 15.14 12.49
C ASP A 56 -3.74 14.92 11.87
N SER A 57 -4.16 15.79 10.96
CA SER A 57 -5.42 15.67 10.25
C SER A 57 -5.44 14.44 9.34
N LEU A 58 -4.35 14.22 8.57
CA LEU A 58 -4.21 13.09 7.68
C LEU A 58 -4.24 11.76 8.45
N VAL A 59 -3.49 11.67 9.56
CA VAL A 59 -3.47 10.46 10.39
C VAL A 59 -4.83 10.20 11.05
N ASN A 60 -5.55 11.24 11.48
CA ASN A 60 -6.89 11.07 12.05
C ASN A 60 -7.87 10.52 11.00
N VAL A 61 -7.86 11.05 9.77
CA VAL A 61 -8.67 10.53 8.65
C VAL A 61 -8.28 9.10 8.33
N TYR A 62 -6.97 8.84 8.22
CA TYR A 62 -6.43 7.51 7.96
C TYR A 62 -6.92 6.48 8.97
N LEU A 63 -6.79 6.76 10.28
CA LEU A 63 -7.18 5.84 11.34
C LEU A 63 -8.70 5.64 11.43
N ALA A 64 -9.48 6.64 11.05
CA ALA A 64 -10.94 6.52 10.96
C ALA A 64 -11.37 5.54 9.85
N ASP A 65 -10.66 5.52 8.72
CA ASP A 65 -10.97 4.67 7.58
C ASP A 65 -10.34 3.27 7.68
N CYS A 66 -9.10 3.18 8.16
CA CYS A 66 -8.32 1.94 8.20
C CYS A 66 -8.46 1.16 9.52
N GLY A 67 -9.01 1.77 10.58
CA GLY A 67 -9.27 1.13 11.87
C GLY A 67 -7.99 0.76 12.64
N ASN A 68 -7.65 -0.54 12.67
CA ASN A 68 -6.43 -1.06 13.30
C ASN A 68 -5.32 -1.39 12.30
N LYS A 69 -5.50 -1.04 11.01
CA LYS A 69 -4.59 -1.44 9.94
C LYS A 69 -3.67 -0.30 9.50
N VAL A 70 -2.39 -0.60 9.31
CA VAL A 70 -1.44 0.20 8.54
C VAL A 70 -1.32 -0.39 7.14
N ASP A 71 -1.60 0.42 6.12
CA ASP A 71 -1.61 0.05 4.70
C ASP A 71 -0.99 1.20 3.88
N PRO A 72 0.25 1.04 3.38
CA PRO A 72 0.94 2.09 2.66
C PRO A 72 0.23 2.59 1.40
N ASP A 73 -0.62 1.78 0.78
CA ASP A 73 -1.41 2.24 -0.36
C ASP A 73 -2.54 3.18 0.08
N ALA A 74 -3.15 2.93 1.25
CA ALA A 74 -4.18 3.78 1.80
C ALA A 74 -3.64 5.13 2.26
N SER A 75 -2.45 5.17 2.87
CA SER A 75 -1.81 6.43 3.27
C SER A 75 -1.49 7.32 2.07
N ARG A 76 -0.95 6.74 0.99
CA ARG A 76 -0.71 7.48 -0.24
C ARG A 76 -1.99 7.96 -0.91
N ALA A 77 -3.09 7.22 -0.83
CA ALA A 77 -4.37 7.63 -1.40
C ALA A 77 -4.90 8.95 -0.81
N LEU A 78 -4.57 9.27 0.45
CA LEU A 78 -4.91 10.55 1.08
C LEU A 78 -4.22 11.75 0.41
N LEU A 79 -3.12 11.51 -0.31
CA LEU A 79 -2.35 12.54 -1.00
C LEU A 79 -2.90 12.85 -2.41
N SER A 80 -4.06 12.29 -2.77
CA SER A 80 -4.72 12.59 -4.06
C SER A 80 -5.07 14.07 -4.22
N CYS A 81 -5.35 14.78 -3.12
CA CYS A 81 -5.60 16.20 -3.12
C CYS A 81 -4.39 17.06 -3.55
N ILE A 82 -3.18 16.51 -3.50
CA ILE A 82 -1.94 17.14 -3.95
C ILE A 82 -1.31 16.47 -5.16
N GLY A 83 -2.06 15.61 -5.86
CA GLY A 83 -1.66 15.06 -7.15
C GLY A 83 -1.24 13.60 -7.18
N TYR A 84 -1.39 12.83 -6.10
CA TYR A 84 -1.18 11.37 -6.16
C TYR A 84 -2.25 10.69 -7.01
N THR A 85 -1.83 9.87 -7.96
CA THR A 85 -2.72 9.18 -8.91
C THR A 85 -2.63 7.65 -8.85
N GLY A 86 -1.69 7.10 -8.07
CA GLY A 86 -1.34 5.69 -8.10
C GLY A 86 -0.32 5.31 -9.17
N LEU A 87 -0.15 6.13 -10.23
CA LEU A 87 0.86 5.94 -11.28
C LEU A 87 2.20 6.60 -10.94
N ASN A 88 2.19 7.58 -10.03
CA ASN A 88 3.34 8.38 -9.62
C ASN A 88 3.78 8.05 -8.18
N VAL A 89 3.76 6.78 -7.81
CA VAL A 89 4.03 6.28 -6.44
C VAL A 89 5.35 6.82 -5.88
N ILE A 90 6.41 6.83 -6.68
CA ILE A 90 7.76 7.23 -6.25
C ILE A 90 7.80 8.66 -5.72
N ASP A 91 7.04 9.56 -6.33
CA ASP A 91 6.99 10.98 -5.95
C ASP A 91 6.31 11.22 -4.59
N TYR A 92 5.61 10.19 -4.05
CA TYR A 92 4.83 10.27 -2.80
C TYR A 92 5.21 9.22 -1.77
N LEU A 93 6.22 8.37 -2.01
CA LEU A 93 6.64 7.33 -1.05
C LEU A 93 6.94 7.92 0.32
N ALA A 94 7.87 8.86 0.39
CA ALA A 94 8.30 9.45 1.66
C ALA A 94 7.17 10.20 2.39
N ALA A 95 6.24 10.81 1.65
CA ALA A 95 5.07 11.48 2.20
C ALA A 95 4.06 10.46 2.79
N GLY A 96 3.82 9.35 2.09
CA GLY A 96 3.00 8.24 2.59
C GLY A 96 3.61 7.56 3.81
N ASP A 97 4.92 7.28 3.78
CA ASP A 97 5.66 6.66 4.88
C ASP A 97 5.61 7.50 6.17
N LEU A 98 5.54 8.82 6.05
CA LEU A 98 5.37 9.71 7.19
C LEU A 98 4.01 9.49 7.87
N ILE A 99 2.93 9.37 7.09
CA ILE A 99 1.58 9.05 7.60
C ILE A 99 1.58 7.68 8.27
N ASP A 100 2.11 6.65 7.58
CA ASP A 100 2.19 5.28 8.09
C ASP A 100 2.95 5.18 9.40
N SER A 101 4.10 5.87 9.48
CA SER A 101 4.94 5.85 10.67
C SER A 101 4.22 6.40 11.89
N VAL A 102 3.49 7.52 11.75
CA VAL A 102 2.74 8.12 12.85
C VAL A 102 1.48 7.32 13.18
N ALA A 103 0.77 6.83 12.15
CA ALA A 103 -0.38 5.96 12.35
C ALA A 103 0.00 4.68 13.10
N PHE A 104 1.13 4.06 12.72
CA PHE A 104 1.65 2.87 13.39
C PHE A 104 1.93 3.11 14.88
N VAL A 105 2.62 4.22 15.21
CA VAL A 105 2.89 4.57 16.62
C VAL A 105 1.58 4.75 17.39
N ARG A 106 0.61 5.49 16.85
CA ARG A 106 -0.68 5.72 17.52
C ARG A 106 -1.48 4.42 17.71
N LEU A 107 -1.45 3.52 16.72
CA LEU A 107 -2.09 2.21 16.84
C LEU A 107 -1.43 1.35 17.92
N MET A 108 -0.10 1.33 17.99
CA MET A 108 0.60 0.61 19.06
C MET A 108 0.29 1.19 20.45
N ASP A 109 0.25 2.52 20.58
CA ASP A 109 -0.10 3.17 21.85
C ASP A 109 -1.52 2.80 22.28
N ARG A 110 -2.48 2.88 21.38
CA ARG A 110 -3.86 2.45 21.61
C ARG A 110 -3.94 0.97 21.99
N ALA A 111 -3.17 0.10 21.33
CA ALA A 111 -3.12 -1.34 21.64
C ALA A 111 -2.61 -1.60 23.06
N VAL A 112 -1.59 -0.87 23.50
CA VAL A 112 -1.08 -0.94 24.88
C VAL A 112 -2.10 -0.43 25.89
N GLU A 113 -2.71 0.72 25.63
CA GLU A 113 -3.71 1.35 26.51
C GLU A 113 -4.96 0.47 26.68
N THR A 114 -5.40 -0.18 25.61
CA THR A 114 -6.57 -1.09 25.65
C THR A 114 -6.25 -2.50 26.16
N GLY A 115 -4.97 -2.81 26.39
CA GLY A 115 -4.51 -4.14 26.78
C GLY A 115 -4.50 -5.18 25.63
N ASN A 116 -4.85 -4.78 24.40
CA ASN A 116 -4.82 -5.66 23.23
C ASN A 116 -3.42 -5.64 22.58
N LYS A 117 -2.49 -6.34 23.20
CA LYS A 117 -1.07 -6.33 22.83
C LYS A 117 -0.71 -7.26 21.66
N THR A 118 -1.62 -7.51 20.74
CA THR A 118 -1.37 -8.35 19.57
C THR A 118 -1.11 -7.51 18.33
N ILE A 119 -0.11 -7.90 17.53
CA ILE A 119 0.17 -7.30 16.24
C ILE A 119 0.30 -8.39 15.18
N VAL A 120 -0.35 -8.18 14.03
CA VAL A 120 -0.25 -9.05 12.86
C VAL A 120 0.47 -8.32 11.74
N TYR A 121 1.58 -8.86 11.31
CA TYR A 121 2.27 -8.44 10.09
C TYR A 121 1.83 -9.31 8.92
N THR A 122 1.52 -8.71 7.77
CA THR A 122 1.38 -9.46 6.54
C THR A 122 2.56 -9.16 5.62
N MET A 123 3.19 -10.19 5.08
CA MET A 123 4.36 -10.09 4.21
C MET A 123 4.14 -10.88 2.93
N GLY A 124 4.76 -10.44 1.86
CA GLY A 124 4.78 -11.10 0.56
C GLY A 124 4.84 -10.08 -0.56
N MET A 125 5.38 -10.48 -1.70
CA MET A 125 5.55 -9.61 -2.86
C MET A 125 4.22 -8.98 -3.29
N SER A 126 4.28 -7.83 -3.92
CA SER A 126 3.10 -7.22 -4.54
C SER A 126 2.44 -8.22 -5.51
N GLY A 127 1.11 -8.30 -5.49
CA GLY A 127 0.37 -9.25 -6.31
C GLY A 127 0.28 -10.69 -5.77
N CYS A 128 0.98 -11.03 -4.67
CA CYS A 128 0.93 -12.39 -4.10
C CYS A 128 -0.42 -12.76 -3.47
N GLY A 129 -1.32 -11.80 -3.26
CA GLY A 129 -2.65 -12.08 -2.73
C GLY A 129 -2.78 -12.08 -1.21
N LYS A 130 -1.99 -11.27 -0.48
CA LYS A 130 -2.07 -11.12 0.99
C LYS A 130 -3.50 -10.97 1.51
N SER A 131 -4.22 -9.98 1.02
CA SER A 131 -5.60 -9.72 1.45
C SER A 131 -6.57 -10.85 1.07
N THR A 132 -6.33 -11.58 -0.03
CA THR A 132 -7.12 -12.74 -0.45
C THR A 132 -6.85 -13.92 0.45
N GLY A 133 -5.58 -14.22 0.73
CA GLY A 133 -5.18 -15.31 1.62
C GLY A 133 -5.74 -15.13 3.04
N LEU A 134 -5.65 -13.93 3.60
CA LEU A 134 -6.28 -13.62 4.89
C LEU A 134 -7.79 -13.83 4.86
N ARG A 135 -8.48 -13.27 3.85
CA ARG A 135 -9.94 -13.37 3.74
C ARG A 135 -10.43 -14.82 3.59
N ASN A 136 -9.66 -15.66 2.91
CA ASN A 136 -10.00 -17.07 2.67
C ASN A 136 -9.62 -17.98 3.85
N ASN A 137 -8.86 -17.48 4.83
CA ASN A 137 -8.56 -18.20 6.06
C ASN A 137 -9.32 -17.55 7.24
N PRO A 138 -10.50 -18.06 7.63
CA PRO A 138 -11.34 -17.44 8.66
C PRO A 138 -10.64 -17.26 10.01
N THR A 139 -9.73 -18.18 10.36
CA THR A 139 -8.97 -18.09 11.62
C THR A 139 -8.01 -16.92 11.61
N LEU A 140 -7.22 -16.78 10.54
CA LEU A 140 -6.27 -15.66 10.39
C LEU A 140 -6.99 -14.33 10.20
N GLN A 141 -8.10 -14.34 9.46
CA GLN A 141 -8.93 -13.14 9.29
C GLN A 141 -9.49 -12.66 10.64
N LYS A 142 -10.00 -13.60 11.46
CA LYS A 142 -10.47 -13.28 12.81
C LYS A 142 -9.32 -12.72 13.66
N GLN A 143 -8.16 -13.37 13.65
CA GLN A 143 -6.97 -12.91 14.39
C GLN A 143 -6.57 -11.49 13.96
N ALA A 144 -6.53 -11.19 12.66
CA ALA A 144 -6.21 -9.86 12.17
C ALA A 144 -7.27 -8.81 12.55
N ASN A 145 -8.56 -9.16 12.50
CA ASN A 145 -9.64 -8.26 12.89
C ASN A 145 -9.63 -7.94 14.39
N GLU A 146 -9.23 -8.90 15.21
CA GLU A 146 -9.17 -8.77 16.68
C GLU A 146 -7.82 -8.25 17.18
N ALA A 147 -6.80 -8.16 16.33
CA ALA A 147 -5.49 -7.64 16.70
C ALA A 147 -5.54 -6.16 17.07
N GLY A 148 -4.69 -5.73 18.00
CA GLY A 148 -4.51 -4.32 18.32
C GLY A 148 -3.96 -3.53 17.13
N VAL A 149 -3.07 -4.17 16.34
CA VAL A 149 -2.46 -3.58 15.13
C VAL A 149 -2.36 -4.63 14.03
N VAL A 150 -2.63 -4.23 12.79
CA VAL A 150 -2.27 -4.98 11.58
C VAL A 150 -1.34 -4.11 10.74
N TYR A 151 -0.18 -4.64 10.33
CA TYR A 151 0.72 -3.95 9.41
C TYR A 151 0.80 -4.73 8.09
N ASP A 152 0.19 -4.20 7.03
CA ASP A 152 0.07 -4.85 5.72
C ASP A 152 1.00 -4.19 4.71
N ALA A 153 2.18 -4.77 4.48
CA ALA A 153 3.15 -4.23 3.54
C ALA A 153 3.86 -5.32 2.72
N ALA A 154 4.60 -4.88 1.71
CA ALA A 154 5.43 -5.78 0.91
C ALA A 154 6.73 -6.16 1.63
N PHE A 155 7.36 -5.28 2.40
CA PHE A 155 8.66 -5.45 3.08
C PHE A 155 9.74 -5.96 2.13
N PHE A 156 10.27 -5.07 1.31
CA PHE A 156 11.30 -5.44 0.33
C PHE A 156 12.62 -5.84 0.98
N THR A 157 12.95 -5.33 2.17
CA THR A 157 14.14 -5.69 2.94
C THR A 157 13.80 -6.31 4.30
N THR A 158 14.72 -7.12 4.86
CA THR A 158 14.61 -7.61 6.24
C THR A 158 14.78 -6.46 7.22
N ASP A 159 15.67 -5.52 6.94
CA ASP A 159 15.97 -4.37 7.81
C ASP A 159 14.72 -3.53 8.10
N ASP A 160 13.84 -3.33 7.14
CA ASP A 160 12.61 -2.57 7.33
C ASP A 160 11.62 -3.32 8.23
N PHE A 161 11.52 -4.63 8.04
CA PHE A 161 10.73 -5.49 8.91
C PHE A 161 11.28 -5.50 10.34
N ASP A 162 12.59 -5.66 10.50
CA ASP A 162 13.28 -5.71 11.79
C ASP A 162 13.06 -4.45 12.61
N LYS A 163 13.14 -3.27 11.96
CA LYS A 163 12.84 -1.97 12.61
C LYS A 163 11.42 -1.91 13.16
N LEU A 164 10.44 -2.46 12.43
CA LEU A 164 9.03 -2.44 12.86
C LEU A 164 8.78 -3.46 13.97
N VAL A 165 9.33 -4.69 13.85
CA VAL A 165 9.24 -5.71 14.91
C VAL A 165 9.91 -5.22 16.19
N LYS A 166 11.09 -4.61 16.07
CA LYS A 166 11.75 -4.00 17.24
C LYS A 166 10.86 -2.96 17.92
N LYS A 167 10.27 -2.03 17.16
CA LYS A 167 9.36 -1.00 17.71
C LYS A 167 8.17 -1.61 18.43
N SER A 168 7.57 -2.68 17.88
CA SER A 168 6.42 -3.35 18.50
C SER A 168 6.83 -4.10 19.78
N ASN A 169 7.98 -4.78 19.75
CA ASN A 169 8.53 -5.49 20.91
C ASN A 169 8.91 -4.52 22.05
N ASP A 170 9.51 -3.37 21.73
CA ASP A 170 9.85 -2.33 22.71
C ASP A 170 8.60 -1.79 23.43
N LYS A 171 7.41 -1.87 22.79
CA LYS A 171 6.10 -1.55 23.40
C LYS A 171 5.40 -2.76 24.04
N GLY A 172 6.02 -3.93 24.02
CA GLY A 172 5.48 -5.17 24.59
C GLY A 172 4.31 -5.76 23.81
N LEU A 173 4.25 -5.54 22.49
CA LEU A 173 3.30 -6.23 21.63
C LEU A 173 3.83 -7.62 21.23
N THR A 174 2.91 -8.56 21.04
CA THR A 174 3.22 -9.94 20.62
C THR A 174 3.00 -10.05 19.10
N PRO A 175 4.07 -10.22 18.30
CA PRO A 175 3.96 -10.27 16.86
C PRO A 175 3.54 -11.64 16.33
N THR A 176 2.70 -11.62 15.29
CA THR A 176 2.39 -12.76 14.42
C THR A 176 2.70 -12.34 12.98
N LEU A 177 3.31 -13.20 12.19
CA LEU A 177 3.57 -13.00 10.77
C LEU A 177 2.67 -13.89 9.93
N VAL A 178 1.99 -13.32 8.95
CA VAL A 178 1.31 -14.04 7.87
C VAL A 178 2.10 -13.80 6.59
N TYR A 179 2.84 -14.80 6.15
CA TYR A 179 3.69 -14.72 4.97
C TYR A 179 2.99 -15.39 3.79
N VAL A 180 2.78 -14.65 2.71
CA VAL A 180 2.01 -15.10 1.53
C VAL A 180 2.92 -15.18 0.32
N TYR A 181 2.93 -16.34 -0.32
CA TYR A 181 3.65 -16.63 -1.55
C TYR A 181 2.69 -16.69 -2.74
N ASN A 182 3.17 -16.27 -3.89
CA ASN A 182 2.64 -16.62 -5.21
C ASN A 182 3.81 -16.71 -6.19
N ASP A 183 3.65 -17.52 -7.24
CA ASP A 183 4.65 -17.58 -8.31
C ASP A 183 4.79 -16.23 -9.01
N ALA A 184 5.95 -16.01 -9.63
CA ALA A 184 6.30 -14.72 -10.22
C ALA A 184 5.34 -14.31 -11.35
N GLU A 185 4.93 -15.25 -12.20
CA GLU A 185 4.08 -15.00 -13.36
C GLU A 185 2.68 -14.57 -12.90
N THR A 186 2.08 -15.34 -11.99
CA THR A 186 0.75 -15.05 -11.42
C THR A 186 0.78 -13.75 -10.60
N GLY A 187 1.78 -13.56 -9.75
CA GLY A 187 1.92 -12.37 -8.93
C GLY A 187 2.07 -11.10 -9.77
N PHE A 188 2.91 -11.13 -10.82
CA PHE A 188 3.07 -9.99 -11.72
C PHE A 188 1.81 -9.72 -12.55
N SER A 189 1.15 -10.77 -13.06
CA SER A 189 -0.14 -10.64 -13.77
C SER A 189 -1.20 -9.95 -12.89
N ASN A 190 -1.27 -10.31 -11.59
CA ASN A 190 -2.13 -9.64 -10.62
C ASN A 190 -1.77 -8.16 -10.44
N CYS A 191 -0.48 -7.80 -10.45
CA CYS A 191 -0.03 -6.41 -10.38
C CYS A 191 -0.50 -5.62 -11.60
N VAL A 192 -0.36 -6.16 -12.81
CA VAL A 192 -0.80 -5.49 -14.05
C VAL A 192 -2.34 -5.37 -14.09
N SER A 193 -3.08 -6.42 -13.73
CA SER A 193 -4.55 -6.37 -13.65
C SER A 193 -5.04 -5.30 -12.67
N ARG A 194 -4.35 -5.16 -11.52
CA ARG A 194 -4.63 -4.11 -10.53
C ARG A 194 -4.29 -2.72 -11.06
N LEU A 195 -3.21 -2.57 -11.82
CA LEU A 195 -2.88 -1.31 -12.47
C LEU A 195 -4.02 -0.84 -13.39
N ILE A 196 -4.57 -1.72 -14.22
CA ILE A 196 -5.69 -1.41 -15.13
C ILE A 196 -6.92 -0.97 -14.34
N THR A 197 -7.24 -1.64 -13.24
CA THR A 197 -8.50 -1.42 -12.51
C THR A 197 -8.45 -0.30 -11.48
N THR A 198 -7.27 0.00 -10.93
CA THR A 198 -7.12 0.90 -9.77
C THR A 198 -5.98 1.91 -9.90
N ASN A 199 -5.26 1.97 -11.01
CA ASN A 199 -4.06 2.76 -11.23
C ASN A 199 -2.89 2.48 -10.24
N ARG A 200 -2.94 1.37 -9.49
CA ARG A 200 -1.85 1.02 -8.55
C ARG A 200 -0.74 0.31 -9.28
N VAL A 201 0.28 1.06 -9.64
CA VAL A 201 1.42 0.53 -10.40
C VAL A 201 2.43 -0.18 -9.51
N VAL A 202 2.94 -1.31 -10.00
CA VAL A 202 4.22 -1.91 -9.63
C VAL A 202 5.00 -2.02 -10.93
N PRO A 203 6.02 -1.18 -11.15
CA PRO A 203 6.80 -1.21 -12.38
C PRO A 203 7.45 -2.59 -12.60
N TYR A 204 7.51 -3.03 -13.86
CA TYR A 204 8.17 -4.29 -14.22
C TYR A 204 9.61 -4.38 -13.68
N PRO A 205 10.47 -3.35 -13.84
CA PRO A 205 11.83 -3.41 -13.30
C PRO A 205 11.87 -3.57 -11.79
N THR A 206 10.97 -2.90 -11.06
CA THR A 206 10.80 -3.02 -9.60
C THR A 206 10.43 -4.45 -9.21
N TYR A 207 9.44 -5.03 -9.89
CA TYR A 207 9.03 -6.40 -9.60
C TYR A 207 10.17 -7.40 -9.81
N VAL A 208 10.88 -7.30 -10.93
CA VAL A 208 12.04 -8.15 -11.26
C VAL A 208 13.14 -8.01 -10.22
N MET A 209 13.43 -6.79 -9.77
CA MET A 209 14.49 -6.52 -8.81
C MET A 209 14.18 -7.08 -7.42
N PHE A 210 12.95 -6.90 -6.94
CA PHE A 210 12.62 -7.21 -5.54
C PHE A 210 12.09 -8.63 -5.31
N TYR A 211 11.55 -9.30 -6.33
CA TYR A 211 11.02 -10.66 -6.17
C TYR A 211 12.03 -11.65 -5.56
N PRO A 212 13.31 -11.70 -5.98
CA PRO A 212 14.31 -12.59 -5.40
C PRO A 212 14.62 -12.35 -3.92
N PHE A 213 14.36 -11.14 -3.41
CA PHE A 213 14.66 -10.80 -2.02
C PHE A 213 13.76 -11.51 -1.01
N TYR A 214 12.71 -12.18 -1.47
CA TYR A 214 11.84 -12.99 -0.62
C TYR A 214 12.38 -14.41 -0.39
N LYS A 215 13.40 -14.83 -1.13
CA LYS A 215 14.05 -16.12 -0.90
C LYS A 215 14.73 -16.16 0.49
N GLY A 216 14.55 -17.27 1.21
CA GLY A 216 15.13 -17.45 2.54
C GLY A 216 14.47 -16.64 3.66
N ARG A 217 13.32 -15.98 3.40
CA ARG A 217 12.64 -15.19 4.42
C ARG A 217 12.11 -15.99 5.58
N VAL A 218 11.61 -17.20 5.34
CA VAL A 218 11.08 -18.06 6.40
C VAL A 218 12.20 -18.50 7.33
N GLU A 219 13.33 -18.93 6.78
CA GLU A 219 14.54 -19.27 7.52
C GLU A 219 15.04 -18.10 8.37
N TYR A 220 15.13 -16.91 7.75
CA TYR A 220 15.52 -15.69 8.44
C TYR A 220 14.60 -15.39 9.63
N MET A 221 13.28 -15.49 9.44
CA MET A 221 12.32 -15.20 10.51
C MET A 221 12.40 -16.24 11.65
N GLU A 222 12.62 -17.51 11.35
CA GLU A 222 12.79 -18.53 12.38
C GLU A 222 14.08 -18.33 13.19
N GLU A 223 15.16 -17.90 12.54
CA GLU A 223 16.44 -17.67 13.19
C GLU A 223 16.40 -16.41 14.10
N HIS A 224 15.83 -15.31 13.60
CA HIS A 224 15.89 -14.01 14.29
C HIS A 224 14.70 -13.78 15.24
N TYR A 225 13.58 -14.49 15.03
CA TYR A 225 12.34 -14.33 15.79
C TYR A 225 11.76 -15.70 16.18
N PRO A 226 12.48 -16.53 16.98
CA PRO A 226 12.05 -17.89 17.30
C PRO A 226 10.71 -17.97 18.04
N ASP A 227 10.34 -16.91 18.76
CA ASP A 227 9.08 -16.83 19.51
C ASP A 227 7.93 -16.26 18.68
N MET A 228 8.18 -15.82 17.43
CA MET A 228 7.13 -15.28 16.55
C MET A 228 6.32 -16.42 15.95
N THR A 229 4.99 -16.32 16.05
CA THR A 229 4.11 -17.20 15.28
C THR A 229 4.15 -16.82 13.81
N ILE A 230 4.49 -17.78 12.94
CA ILE A 230 4.59 -17.58 11.49
C ILE A 230 3.58 -18.50 10.81
N HIS A 231 2.64 -17.92 10.07
CA HIS A 231 1.72 -18.60 9.18
C HIS A 231 2.19 -18.42 7.74
N CYS A 232 2.34 -19.50 7.01
CA CYS A 232 2.78 -19.51 5.62
C CYS A 232 1.59 -19.86 4.72
N LEU A 233 1.19 -18.96 3.83
CA LEU A 233 0.09 -19.17 2.91
C LEU A 233 0.61 -19.32 1.48
N ASP A 234 0.41 -20.48 0.90
CA ASP A 234 0.66 -20.73 -0.51
C ASP A 234 -0.56 -20.29 -1.34
N ASN A 235 -0.38 -19.22 -2.10
CA ASN A 235 -1.39 -18.71 -3.04
C ASN A 235 -0.97 -18.95 -4.50
N ASN A 236 -0.10 -19.93 -4.73
CA ASN A 236 0.39 -20.27 -6.06
C ASN A 236 -0.78 -20.48 -7.03
N HIS A 237 -0.67 -19.91 -8.23
CA HIS A 237 -1.74 -19.88 -9.24
C HIS A 237 -3.09 -19.34 -8.71
N ASN A 238 -3.06 -18.41 -7.73
CA ASN A 238 -4.26 -17.86 -7.08
C ASN A 238 -5.14 -18.94 -6.40
N SER A 239 -4.51 -19.93 -5.79
CA SER A 239 -5.17 -21.06 -5.07
C SER A 239 -6.05 -20.63 -3.89
N GLY A 240 -5.99 -19.36 -3.50
CA GLY A 240 -6.77 -18.80 -2.40
C GLY A 240 -6.01 -18.70 -1.07
N GLY A 241 -4.71 -19.03 -1.05
CA GLY A 241 -3.85 -18.93 0.13
C GLY A 241 -4.04 -20.11 1.09
N VAL A 242 -3.64 -21.31 0.67
CA VAL A 242 -3.66 -22.51 1.50
C VAL A 242 -2.53 -22.44 2.52
N GLU A 243 -2.84 -22.67 3.80
CA GLU A 243 -1.81 -22.69 4.83
C GLU A 243 -0.94 -23.96 4.70
N VAL A 244 0.38 -23.77 4.68
CA VAL A 244 1.37 -24.82 4.54
C VAL A 244 2.37 -24.77 5.71
N SER A 245 3.12 -25.87 5.89
CA SER A 245 4.19 -25.90 6.87
C SER A 245 5.34 -24.94 6.51
N LYS A 246 6.10 -24.49 7.51
CA LYS A 246 7.29 -23.66 7.27
C LYS A 246 8.32 -24.42 6.42
N GLU A 247 8.44 -25.74 6.59
CA GLU A 247 9.34 -26.58 5.80
C GLU A 247 8.94 -26.67 4.30
N GLU A 248 7.66 -26.53 4.00
CA GLU A 248 7.18 -26.40 2.62
C GLU A 248 7.45 -24.99 2.10
N ALA A 249 7.18 -23.97 2.91
CA ALA A 249 7.39 -22.57 2.55
C ALA A 249 8.87 -22.24 2.25
N LYS A 250 9.83 -22.87 2.92
CA LYS A 250 11.27 -22.76 2.62
C LYS A 250 11.64 -23.22 1.21
N LYS A 251 10.79 -24.01 0.56
CA LYS A 251 11.02 -24.53 -0.80
C LYS A 251 10.43 -23.62 -1.88
N TRP A 252 9.73 -22.55 -1.52
CA TRP A 252 9.15 -21.63 -2.48
C TRP A 252 10.20 -21.04 -3.43
N ASP A 253 9.85 -21.00 -4.70
CA ASP A 253 10.76 -20.56 -5.75
C ASP A 253 10.65 -19.05 -5.98
N TYR A 254 11.71 -18.36 -5.70
CA TYR A 254 11.87 -16.92 -5.96
C TYR A 254 12.93 -16.65 -7.05
N THR A 255 13.14 -17.62 -7.94
CA THR A 255 14.08 -17.46 -9.04
C THR A 255 13.62 -16.35 -10.00
N MET A 256 14.57 -15.50 -10.40
CA MET A 256 14.35 -14.41 -11.34
C MET A 256 15.51 -14.39 -12.35
N ASP A 257 15.72 -15.50 -13.04
CA ASP A 257 16.66 -15.62 -14.12
C ASP A 257 16.18 -14.95 -15.42
N ALA A 258 16.98 -15.01 -16.47
CA ALA A 258 16.65 -14.39 -17.76
C ALA A 258 15.35 -14.98 -18.38
N ASP A 259 15.09 -16.28 -18.17
CA ASP A 259 13.89 -16.92 -18.70
C ASP A 259 12.64 -16.42 -17.97
N MET A 260 12.69 -16.31 -16.63
CA MET A 260 11.59 -15.75 -15.85
C MET A 260 11.36 -14.28 -16.21
N GLN A 261 12.42 -13.46 -16.30
CA GLN A 261 12.29 -12.06 -16.73
C GLN A 261 11.63 -11.96 -18.12
N ASN A 262 12.02 -12.80 -19.08
CA ASN A 262 11.40 -12.84 -20.39
C ASN A 262 9.89 -13.23 -20.33
N LYS A 263 9.50 -14.14 -19.44
CA LYS A 263 8.10 -14.51 -19.27
C LYS A 263 7.29 -13.32 -18.70
N LEU A 264 7.79 -12.66 -17.66
CA LEU A 264 7.14 -11.47 -17.10
C LEU A 264 7.04 -10.33 -18.12
N TYR A 265 8.08 -10.13 -18.92
CA TYR A 265 8.08 -9.16 -20.01
C TYR A 265 6.99 -9.47 -21.04
N LYS A 266 6.83 -10.75 -21.42
CA LYS A 266 5.74 -11.18 -22.32
C LYS A 266 4.36 -10.94 -21.70
N ILE A 267 4.19 -11.23 -20.42
CA ILE A 267 2.93 -10.95 -19.68
C ILE A 267 2.60 -9.46 -19.78
N MET A 268 3.55 -8.57 -19.47
CA MET A 268 3.36 -7.13 -19.59
C MET A 268 2.90 -6.73 -21.00
N TRP A 269 3.58 -7.25 -22.04
CA TRP A 269 3.23 -6.95 -23.42
C TRP A 269 1.86 -7.52 -23.85
N GLN A 270 1.44 -8.66 -23.32
CA GLN A 270 0.09 -9.19 -23.56
C GLN A 270 -0.99 -8.22 -23.07
N PHE A 271 -0.81 -7.64 -21.88
CA PHE A 271 -1.73 -6.61 -21.37
C PHE A 271 -1.66 -5.30 -22.15
N ILE A 272 -0.49 -4.86 -22.60
CA ILE A 272 -0.35 -3.68 -23.45
C ILE A 272 -1.07 -3.87 -24.80
N LEU A 273 -0.89 -5.03 -25.42
CA LEU A 273 -1.46 -5.34 -26.73
C LEU A 273 -2.97 -5.66 -26.67
N SER A 274 -3.53 -5.98 -25.48
CA SER A 274 -4.98 -6.14 -25.33
C SER A 274 -5.75 -4.83 -25.53
N GLY A 275 -5.07 -3.68 -25.35
CA GLY A 275 -5.68 -2.37 -25.45
C GLY A 275 -6.43 -1.92 -24.19
N ASP A 276 -6.29 -2.65 -23.08
CA ASP A 276 -6.98 -2.33 -21.82
C ASP A 276 -6.24 -1.26 -20.98
N MET A 277 -4.99 -0.93 -21.35
CA MET A 277 -4.15 0.02 -20.62
C MET A 277 -4.15 1.40 -21.31
N THR A 278 -4.17 2.48 -20.49
CA THR A 278 -3.92 3.83 -20.99
C THR A 278 -2.43 4.06 -21.27
N ASP A 279 -2.09 5.10 -22.05
CA ASP A 279 -0.70 5.45 -22.33
C ASP A 279 0.09 5.79 -21.05
N GLU A 280 -0.56 6.40 -20.05
CA GLU A 280 0.05 6.69 -18.75
C GLU A 280 0.34 5.39 -17.98
N GLN A 281 -0.58 4.42 -17.99
CA GLN A 281 -0.38 3.12 -17.35
C GLN A 281 0.74 2.33 -18.03
N ILE A 282 0.80 2.35 -19.37
CA ILE A 282 1.89 1.72 -20.15
C ILE A 282 3.24 2.35 -19.77
N THR A 283 3.28 3.68 -19.73
CA THR A 283 4.50 4.39 -19.34
C THR A 283 4.90 4.04 -17.89
N ALA A 284 3.96 4.00 -16.96
CA ALA A 284 4.22 3.75 -15.55
C ALA A 284 4.72 2.33 -15.29
N VAL A 285 4.16 1.30 -15.96
CA VAL A 285 4.58 -0.10 -15.75
C VAL A 285 5.97 -0.39 -16.31
N GLN A 286 6.40 0.36 -17.33
CA GLN A 286 7.71 0.22 -17.96
C GLN A 286 8.81 1.06 -17.28
N LYS A 287 8.41 2.05 -16.47
CA LYS A 287 9.35 3.04 -15.92
C LYS A 287 10.32 2.37 -14.94
N PRO A 288 11.64 2.53 -15.12
CA PRO A 288 12.61 2.10 -14.11
C PRO A 288 12.45 2.96 -12.86
N GLU A 289 12.59 2.34 -11.67
CA GLU A 289 12.76 3.10 -10.45
C GLU A 289 14.01 3.97 -10.55
N ARG A 290 13.90 5.22 -10.12
CA ARG A 290 15.10 6.03 -9.86
C ARG A 290 15.63 5.54 -8.50
N MET A 291 16.72 4.80 -8.54
CA MET A 291 17.50 4.45 -7.35
C MET A 291 18.12 5.71 -6.74
#